data_b20ce8b3e837044e47e8473677b63ce7
#
_entry.id   b20ce8b3e837044e47e8473677b63ce7
#
_cell.length_a   1.000
_cell.length_b   1.000
_cell.length_c   1.000
_cell.angle_alpha   90.00
_cell.angle_beta   90.00
_cell.angle_gamma   90.00
#
_symmetry.space_group_name_H-M   'P 1'
#
loop_
_entity.id
_entity.type
_entity.pdbx_description
1 polymer ?
#
loop_
_entity_poly.entity_id
_entity_poly.type
_entity_poly.pdbx_seq_one_letter_code
_entity_poly.pdbx_strand_id
1 'polypeptide(L)'
;MQRLGSVWKWMGCGLIVGCLLPNAALAAADSLLIEALDVEGGAATLYITPEHQSLLIDTGWTANFGATNPDSAQRIIAAARRHGLSKLDYVLITHYHHDHVGGLPELLSQFPVGTILDHGPSREVPPPDVPPAVVPFQPAALYPKYLEAIHGHPHRTLKPGDTLAIGSLHLTAVTSDGVTIDQPLPGAGEAIAECASMRPMDKDGGEENARSLAVVLTFGRARIAAFGDLTWNMEQRLFCPKDKVGRVDLFIVSHHGSNLSNSPAMLRALAPRVAVMDNGATKGADVETYETVSKAPRLKRLWQLHLAERADAQHNVPETYIANPGLSGDEHVSIEVAVTKQGGITVTNDRTGFSETY
;
A
#
# COMPACT_ATOMS: atom_id res chain seq x y z
N MET A 1 37.05 -61.75 -57.56
CA MET A 1 36.51 -60.38 -57.77
C MET A 1 36.04 -59.87 -56.48
N GLN A 2 36.86 -59.11 -55.83
CA GLN A 2 36.54 -58.51 -54.49
C GLN A 2 35.93 -57.13 -54.69
N ARG A 3 34.84 -56.80 -53.97
CA ARG A 3 34.34 -55.45 -53.88
C ARG A 3 34.51 -55.01 -52.43
N LEU A 4 35.34 -53.96 -52.31
CA LEU A 4 35.55 -53.23 -51.10
C LEU A 4 34.29 -52.38 -50.73
N GLY A 5 33.75 -52.53 -49.49
CA GLY A 5 32.75 -51.68 -48.94
C GLY A 5 33.41 -50.58 -48.09
N SER A 6 33.08 -49.33 -48.41
CA SER A 6 33.53 -48.14 -47.63
C SER A 6 32.60 -47.91 -46.45
N VAL A 7 33.20 -47.83 -45.24
CA VAL A 7 32.52 -47.46 -43.99
C VAL A 7 32.59 -45.94 -43.83
N TRP A 8 31.46 -45.28 -43.91
CA TRP A 8 31.33 -43.87 -43.55
C TRP A 8 31.07 -43.74 -42.04
N LYS A 9 32.03 -43.13 -41.34
CA LYS A 9 31.85 -42.70 -39.93
C LYS A 9 31.07 -41.38 -39.92
N TRP A 10 29.88 -41.38 -39.32
CA TRP A 10 29.17 -40.19 -38.97
C TRP A 10 29.71 -39.65 -37.64
N MET A 11 30.37 -38.49 -37.64
CA MET A 11 30.65 -37.70 -36.45
C MET A 11 29.39 -36.91 -36.11
N GLY A 12 28.67 -37.33 -35.08
CA GLY A 12 27.57 -36.58 -34.51
C GLY A 12 28.12 -35.37 -33.72
N CYS A 13 27.88 -34.19 -34.25
CA CYS A 13 28.10 -32.94 -33.54
C CYS A 13 26.94 -32.72 -32.56
N GLY A 14 27.13 -33.04 -31.29
CA GLY A 14 26.15 -32.74 -30.24
C GLY A 14 26.06 -31.25 -29.97
N LEU A 15 25.02 -30.60 -30.46
CA LEU A 15 24.65 -29.25 -30.02
C LEU A 15 24.14 -29.33 -28.55
N ILE A 16 24.97 -28.86 -27.63
CA ILE A 16 24.51 -28.56 -26.26
C ILE A 16 23.72 -27.25 -26.35
N VAL A 17 22.41 -27.37 -26.44
CA VAL A 17 21.49 -26.24 -26.20
C VAL A 17 21.49 -25.98 -24.71
N GLY A 18 22.32 -25.06 -24.27
CA GLY A 18 22.26 -24.51 -22.92
C GLY A 18 20.93 -23.77 -22.77
N CYS A 19 19.99 -24.34 -22.03
CA CYS A 19 18.82 -23.61 -21.58
C CYS A 19 19.30 -22.47 -20.68
N LEU A 20 19.39 -21.28 -21.22
CA LEU A 20 19.40 -20.03 -20.46
C LEU A 20 18.02 -19.90 -19.83
N LEU A 21 17.83 -20.43 -18.61
CA LEU A 21 16.70 -20.06 -17.77
C LEU A 21 16.85 -18.56 -17.47
N PRO A 22 15.78 -17.78 -17.63
CA PRO A 22 15.89 -16.34 -17.58
C PRO A 22 16.22 -15.86 -16.17
N ASN A 23 17.00 -14.78 -16.06
CA ASN A 23 17.35 -14.03 -14.85
C ASN A 23 16.15 -13.54 -14.00
N ALA A 24 14.92 -13.77 -14.42
CA ALA A 24 13.71 -13.34 -13.73
C ALA A 24 13.53 -14.01 -12.34
N ALA A 25 13.86 -15.30 -12.22
CA ALA A 25 13.70 -16.02 -10.95
C ALA A 25 14.73 -15.60 -9.88
N LEU A 26 15.95 -15.21 -10.30
CA LEU A 26 16.98 -14.67 -9.39
C LEU A 26 16.68 -13.23 -8.96
N ALA A 27 16.06 -12.43 -9.83
CA ALA A 27 15.66 -11.06 -9.50
C ALA A 27 14.51 -11.00 -8.49
N ALA A 28 13.61 -11.99 -8.49
CA ALA A 28 12.52 -12.08 -7.52
C ALA A 28 13.03 -12.40 -6.10
N ALA A 29 14.08 -13.22 -5.97
CA ALA A 29 14.63 -13.62 -4.67
C ALA A 29 15.28 -12.48 -3.87
N ASP A 30 15.69 -11.38 -4.54
CA ASP A 30 16.35 -10.22 -3.91
C ASP A 30 15.45 -8.97 -3.89
N SER A 31 14.16 -9.10 -4.21
CA SER A 31 13.21 -8.00 -4.27
C SER A 31 12.37 -7.89 -3.02
N LEU A 32 11.99 -6.66 -2.65
CA LEU A 32 10.88 -6.41 -1.75
C LEU A 32 9.59 -6.71 -2.52
N LEU A 33 8.79 -7.61 -1.99
CA LEU A 33 7.44 -7.88 -2.48
C LEU A 33 6.46 -6.98 -1.73
N ILE A 34 5.55 -6.36 -2.45
CA ILE A 34 4.45 -5.55 -1.90
C ILE A 34 3.17 -6.04 -2.54
N GLU A 35 2.16 -6.35 -1.74
CA GLU A 35 0.86 -6.75 -2.23
C GLU A 35 -0.20 -5.80 -1.68
N ALA A 36 -0.83 -5.02 -2.56
CA ALA A 36 -2.04 -4.27 -2.25
C ALA A 36 -3.22 -5.23 -2.32
N LEU A 37 -3.70 -5.63 -1.14
CA LEU A 37 -4.75 -6.64 -1.00
C LEU A 37 -6.11 -6.04 -1.29
N ASP A 38 -6.91 -6.75 -2.07
CA ASP A 38 -8.32 -6.37 -2.20
C ASP A 38 -9.09 -6.73 -0.93
N VAL A 39 -9.45 -5.69 -0.20
CA VAL A 39 -10.35 -5.73 0.97
C VAL A 39 -11.55 -4.80 0.74
N GLU A 40 -12.01 -4.67 -0.52
CA GLU A 40 -13.23 -3.95 -0.91
C GLU A 40 -13.25 -2.48 -0.48
N GLY A 41 -12.16 -1.76 -0.78
CA GLY A 41 -12.03 -0.34 -0.44
C GLY A 41 -11.73 -0.05 1.02
N GLY A 42 -11.30 -1.05 1.78
CA GLY A 42 -10.48 -0.85 2.98
C GLY A 42 -8.99 -0.84 2.61
N ALA A 43 -8.12 -0.64 3.58
CA ALA A 43 -6.67 -0.70 3.39
C ALA A 43 -6.08 -1.97 3.97
N ALA A 44 -5.28 -2.67 3.19
CA ALA A 44 -4.39 -3.72 3.65
C ALA A 44 -3.25 -3.89 2.64
N THR A 45 -2.03 -3.53 3.03
CA THR A 45 -0.86 -3.67 2.15
C THR A 45 0.21 -4.49 2.86
N LEU A 46 0.57 -5.63 2.26
CA LEU A 46 1.57 -6.56 2.78
C LEU A 46 2.92 -6.30 2.12
N TYR A 47 3.96 -6.14 2.92
CA TYR A 47 5.36 -5.99 2.51
C TYR A 47 6.15 -7.19 3.00
N ILE A 48 6.92 -7.83 2.11
CA ILE A 48 7.75 -9.00 2.42
C ILE A 48 9.16 -8.74 1.91
N THR A 49 10.13 -8.75 2.83
CA THR A 49 11.53 -8.55 2.47
C THR A 49 12.16 -9.83 1.93
N PRO A 50 13.30 -9.74 1.20
CA PRO A 50 14.04 -10.93 0.78
C PRO A 50 14.44 -11.87 1.93
N GLU A 51 14.56 -11.34 3.14
CA GLU A 51 14.85 -12.09 4.34
C GLU A 51 13.61 -12.77 4.96
N HIS A 52 12.47 -12.73 4.26
CA HIS A 52 11.16 -13.22 4.72
C HIS A 52 10.65 -12.56 6.02
N GLN A 53 11.06 -11.33 6.28
CA GLN A 53 10.41 -10.51 7.30
C GLN A 53 9.25 -9.72 6.69
N SER A 54 8.20 -9.55 7.46
CA SER A 54 6.95 -8.98 6.97
C SER A 54 6.46 -7.78 7.76
N LEU A 55 5.86 -6.83 7.03
CA LEU A 55 5.09 -5.71 7.54
C LEU A 55 3.73 -5.71 6.85
N LEU A 56 2.66 -5.74 7.61
CA LEU A 56 1.32 -5.44 7.11
C LEU A 56 0.97 -4.02 7.55
N ILE A 57 0.52 -3.18 6.63
CA ILE A 57 -0.05 -1.86 6.91
C ILE A 57 -1.55 -1.95 6.73
N ASP A 58 -2.28 -1.74 7.82
CA ASP A 58 -3.72 -1.86 7.98
C ASP A 58 -4.30 -3.27 7.74
N THR A 59 -5.55 -3.47 8.12
CA THR A 59 -6.17 -4.80 8.20
C THR A 59 -7.56 -4.87 7.59
N GLY A 60 -7.98 -3.80 6.88
CA GLY A 60 -9.31 -3.75 6.27
C GLY A 60 -10.45 -3.71 7.28
N TRP A 61 -11.59 -4.19 6.85
CA TRP A 61 -12.86 -4.12 7.57
C TRP A 61 -13.01 -5.23 8.61
N THR A 62 -13.90 -4.99 9.58
CA THR A 62 -14.43 -6.05 10.46
C THR A 62 -15.19 -7.09 9.64
N ALA A 63 -15.06 -8.37 9.97
CA ALA A 63 -15.89 -9.43 9.39
C ALA A 63 -17.38 -9.10 9.50
N ASN A 64 -18.15 -9.47 8.48
CA ASN A 64 -19.60 -9.27 8.40
C ASN A 64 -20.08 -7.81 8.36
N PHE A 65 -19.23 -6.87 7.97
CA PHE A 65 -19.68 -5.50 7.68
C PHE A 65 -20.31 -5.42 6.29
N GLY A 66 -21.64 -5.58 6.25
CA GLY A 66 -22.42 -5.60 4.99
C GLY A 66 -22.40 -6.95 4.25
N ALA A 67 -23.35 -7.14 3.34
CA ALA A 67 -23.54 -8.42 2.62
C ALA A 67 -22.43 -8.75 1.59
N THR A 68 -21.65 -7.75 1.21
CA THR A 68 -20.56 -7.89 0.19
C THR A 68 -19.19 -7.82 0.81
N ASN A 69 -19.10 -7.74 2.13
CA ASN A 69 -17.83 -7.47 2.77
C ASN A 69 -17.05 -8.76 3.00
N PRO A 70 -15.86 -8.82 2.45
CA PRO A 70 -14.97 -9.94 2.65
C PRO A 70 -14.51 -9.99 4.10
N ASP A 71 -14.16 -11.16 4.48
CA ASP A 71 -13.33 -11.42 5.63
C ASP A 71 -11.92 -10.92 5.34
N SER A 72 -11.64 -9.65 5.66
CA SER A 72 -10.33 -9.04 5.41
C SER A 72 -9.21 -9.83 6.07
N ALA A 73 -9.44 -10.34 7.29
CA ALA A 73 -8.45 -11.16 8.00
C ALA A 73 -8.13 -12.45 7.24
N GLN A 74 -9.14 -13.15 6.69
CA GLN A 74 -8.93 -14.37 5.91
C GLN A 74 -8.15 -14.10 4.62
N ARG A 75 -8.42 -12.99 3.94
CA ARG A 75 -7.68 -12.59 2.73
C ARG A 75 -6.22 -12.28 3.06
N ILE A 76 -5.96 -11.55 4.13
CA ILE A 76 -4.61 -11.27 4.63
C ILE A 76 -3.87 -12.57 4.97
N ILE A 77 -4.51 -13.48 5.70
CA ILE A 77 -3.93 -14.77 6.07
C ILE A 77 -3.65 -15.63 4.83
N ALA A 78 -4.57 -15.65 3.88
CA ALA A 78 -4.38 -16.38 2.62
C ALA A 78 -3.20 -15.83 1.82
N ALA A 79 -3.06 -14.51 1.71
CA ALA A 79 -1.92 -13.86 1.07
C ALA A 79 -0.61 -14.17 1.80
N ALA A 80 -0.57 -14.02 3.12
CA ALA A 80 0.60 -14.35 3.92
C ALA A 80 1.06 -15.80 3.69
N ARG A 81 0.12 -16.74 3.72
CA ARG A 81 0.40 -18.18 3.49
C ARG A 81 0.84 -18.46 2.06
N ARG A 82 0.25 -17.79 1.06
CA ARG A 82 0.63 -17.91 -0.35
C ARG A 82 2.10 -17.54 -0.55
N HIS A 83 2.58 -16.54 0.18
CA HIS A 83 3.98 -16.11 0.20
C HIS A 83 4.87 -16.87 1.21
N GLY A 84 4.39 -17.97 1.78
CA GLY A 84 5.18 -18.82 2.68
C GLY A 84 5.37 -18.28 4.10
N LEU A 85 4.62 -17.24 4.49
CA LEU A 85 4.69 -16.70 5.85
C LEU A 85 3.88 -17.57 6.81
N SER A 86 4.44 -17.87 7.97
CA SER A 86 3.76 -18.53 9.10
C SER A 86 3.37 -17.56 10.21
N LYS A 87 3.80 -16.30 10.10
CA LYS A 87 3.48 -15.17 10.99
C LYS A 87 3.64 -13.85 10.25
N LEU A 88 3.07 -12.78 10.80
CA LEU A 88 3.44 -11.40 10.46
C LEU A 88 4.40 -10.89 11.52
N ASP A 89 5.58 -10.37 11.11
CA ASP A 89 6.54 -9.82 12.07
C ASP A 89 6.04 -8.49 12.65
N TYR A 90 5.44 -7.66 11.81
CA TYR A 90 4.88 -6.36 12.19
C TYR A 90 3.52 -6.15 11.54
N VAL A 91 2.59 -5.58 12.32
CA VAL A 91 1.33 -5.02 11.83
C VAL A 91 1.30 -3.55 12.26
N LEU A 92 1.17 -2.64 11.30
CA LEU A 92 1.05 -1.22 11.53
C LEU A 92 -0.40 -0.81 11.26
N ILE A 93 -1.04 -0.21 12.24
CA ILE A 93 -2.35 0.43 12.10
C ILE A 93 -2.13 1.92 11.92
N THR A 94 -2.52 2.43 10.76
CA THR A 94 -2.35 3.85 10.44
C THR A 94 -3.25 4.72 11.29
N HIS A 95 -4.50 4.31 11.46
CA HIS A 95 -5.51 4.98 12.29
C HIS A 95 -6.70 4.04 12.57
N TYR A 96 -7.66 4.46 13.40
CA TYR A 96 -8.67 3.55 13.92
C TYR A 96 -10.02 3.63 13.21
N HIS A 97 -10.07 4.06 11.95
CA HIS A 97 -11.27 3.88 11.16
C HIS A 97 -11.49 2.41 10.82
N HIS A 98 -12.76 2.08 10.62
CA HIS A 98 -13.24 0.72 10.49
C HIS A 98 -12.63 -0.07 9.36
N ASP A 99 -12.34 0.58 8.26
CA ASP A 99 -11.75 0.05 7.04
C ASP A 99 -10.22 -0.09 7.07
N HIS A 100 -9.61 0.25 8.23
CA HIS A 100 -8.17 0.10 8.51
C HIS A 100 -7.89 -0.84 9.66
N VAL A 101 -8.59 -0.65 10.80
CA VAL A 101 -8.35 -1.46 12.01
C VAL A 101 -9.31 -2.63 12.14
N GLY A 102 -10.37 -2.66 11.32
CA GLY A 102 -11.51 -3.55 11.53
C GLY A 102 -11.18 -5.03 11.54
N GLY A 103 -10.29 -5.49 10.69
CA GLY A 103 -9.88 -6.90 10.60
C GLY A 103 -8.87 -7.35 11.66
N LEU A 104 -8.27 -6.42 12.43
CA LEU A 104 -7.19 -6.76 13.35
C LEU A 104 -7.60 -7.78 14.44
N PRO A 105 -8.73 -7.64 15.15
CA PRO A 105 -9.11 -8.60 16.19
C PRO A 105 -9.21 -10.02 15.66
N GLU A 106 -9.79 -10.19 14.48
CA GLU A 106 -9.92 -11.50 13.85
C GLU A 106 -8.58 -12.03 13.36
N LEU A 107 -7.74 -11.20 12.75
CA LEU A 107 -6.38 -11.55 12.32
C LEU A 107 -5.56 -12.08 13.50
N LEU A 108 -5.55 -11.38 14.64
CA LEU A 108 -4.81 -11.76 15.84
C LEU A 108 -5.28 -13.10 16.45
N SER A 109 -6.58 -13.40 16.30
CA SER A 109 -7.15 -14.66 16.80
C SER A 109 -6.78 -15.88 15.94
N GLN A 110 -6.35 -15.70 14.69
CA GLN A 110 -6.20 -16.78 13.70
C GLN A 110 -4.78 -16.89 13.12
N PHE A 111 -3.96 -15.87 13.28
CA PHE A 111 -2.62 -15.86 12.68
C PHE A 111 -1.60 -15.21 13.64
N PRO A 112 -0.42 -15.80 13.81
CA PRO A 112 0.61 -15.24 14.70
C PRO A 112 1.08 -13.86 14.22
N VAL A 113 1.11 -12.89 15.13
CA VAL A 113 1.61 -11.54 14.89
C VAL A 113 2.70 -11.22 15.93
N GLY A 114 3.80 -10.63 15.47
CA GLY A 114 4.92 -10.21 16.31
C GLY A 114 4.63 -8.91 17.05
N THR A 115 4.95 -7.77 16.43
CA THR A 115 4.79 -6.45 17.06
C THR A 115 3.73 -5.64 16.34
N ILE A 116 2.85 -5.00 17.11
CA ILE A 116 1.85 -4.06 16.61
C ILE A 116 2.39 -2.64 16.75
N LEU A 117 2.22 -1.85 15.68
CA LEU A 117 2.66 -0.46 15.59
C LEU A 117 1.44 0.44 15.38
N ASP A 118 1.38 1.58 16.06
CA ASP A 118 0.30 2.56 15.91
C ASP A 118 0.74 4.01 16.18
N HIS A 119 -0.20 4.96 16.10
CA HIS A 119 0.00 6.38 16.39
C HIS A 119 -0.30 6.78 17.85
N GLY A 120 -0.71 5.82 18.69
CA GLY A 120 -1.13 6.09 20.08
C GLY A 120 -2.65 6.25 20.23
N PRO A 121 -3.14 6.95 21.26
CA PRO A 121 -4.54 6.96 21.60
C PRO A 121 -5.43 7.64 20.57
N SER A 122 -6.56 7.01 20.18
CA SER A 122 -7.65 7.72 19.51
C SER A 122 -8.29 8.75 20.47
N ARG A 123 -8.60 9.91 19.93
CA ARG A 123 -9.25 11.01 20.65
C ARG A 123 -10.50 11.52 19.93
N GLU A 124 -10.88 10.84 18.85
CA GLU A 124 -12.05 11.24 18.09
C GLU A 124 -13.32 11.09 18.91
N VAL A 125 -14.08 12.18 18.96
CA VAL A 125 -15.41 12.21 19.56
C VAL A 125 -16.44 12.10 18.45
N PRO A 126 -17.32 11.08 18.47
CA PRO A 126 -18.31 10.93 17.43
C PRO A 126 -19.23 12.15 17.37
N PRO A 127 -19.66 12.57 16.18
CA PRO A 127 -20.72 13.58 16.06
C PRO A 127 -21.98 13.18 16.82
N PRO A 128 -22.72 14.13 17.40
CA PRO A 128 -23.87 13.81 18.26
C PRO A 128 -25.04 13.16 17.52
N ASP A 129 -25.07 13.27 16.21
CA ASP A 129 -26.17 12.82 15.33
C ASP A 129 -25.78 11.57 14.50
N VAL A 130 -24.73 10.83 14.91
CA VAL A 130 -24.36 9.57 14.26
C VAL A 130 -25.51 8.56 14.35
N PRO A 131 -25.96 7.98 13.23
CA PRO A 131 -27.01 6.96 13.27
C PRO A 131 -26.61 5.77 14.16
N PRO A 132 -27.53 5.22 14.98
CA PRO A 132 -27.21 4.12 15.91
C PRO A 132 -26.55 2.91 15.25
N ALA A 133 -26.89 2.60 14.00
CA ALA A 133 -26.30 1.50 13.24
C ALA A 133 -24.82 1.71 12.89
N VAL A 134 -24.35 2.96 12.88
CA VAL A 134 -22.97 3.34 12.53
C VAL A 134 -22.09 3.49 13.77
N VAL A 135 -22.68 3.78 14.94
CA VAL A 135 -21.94 3.97 16.20
C VAL A 135 -20.92 2.86 16.49
N PRO A 136 -21.24 1.55 16.32
CA PRO A 136 -20.29 0.46 16.60
C PRO A 136 -19.02 0.47 15.72
N PHE A 137 -19.04 1.23 14.63
CA PHE A 137 -17.97 1.32 13.63
C PHE A 137 -17.22 2.66 13.67
N GLN A 138 -17.54 3.52 14.65
CA GLN A 138 -16.80 4.76 14.87
C GLN A 138 -15.49 4.50 15.63
N PRO A 139 -14.43 5.30 15.45
CA PRO A 139 -13.16 5.15 16.17
C PRO A 139 -13.34 5.07 17.69
N ALA A 140 -14.23 5.86 18.26
CA ALA A 140 -14.54 5.81 19.71
C ALA A 140 -15.06 4.45 20.20
N ALA A 141 -15.70 3.65 19.34
CA ALA A 141 -16.16 2.30 19.65
C ALA A 141 -15.15 1.22 19.24
N LEU A 142 -14.33 1.50 18.23
CA LEU A 142 -13.33 0.57 17.72
C LEU A 142 -12.05 0.58 18.54
N TYR A 143 -11.61 1.74 19.01
CA TYR A 143 -10.37 1.85 19.78
C TYR A 143 -10.34 1.00 21.06
N PRO A 144 -11.40 0.94 21.91
CA PRO A 144 -11.44 0.00 23.03
C PRO A 144 -11.30 -1.48 22.60
N LYS A 145 -11.92 -1.88 21.47
CA LYS A 145 -11.80 -3.24 20.92
C LYS A 145 -10.39 -3.51 20.40
N TYR A 146 -9.77 -2.51 19.80
CA TYR A 146 -8.37 -2.57 19.39
C TYR A 146 -7.47 -2.82 20.61
N LEU A 147 -7.62 -2.06 21.71
CA LEU A 147 -6.85 -2.22 22.93
C LEU A 147 -7.02 -3.61 23.56
N GLU A 148 -8.26 -4.13 23.55
CA GLU A 148 -8.56 -5.48 24.01
C GLU A 148 -7.85 -6.52 23.13
N ALA A 149 -7.92 -6.38 21.81
CA ALA A 149 -7.33 -7.32 20.86
C ALA A 149 -5.79 -7.38 20.96
N ILE A 150 -5.14 -6.22 21.16
CA ILE A 150 -3.68 -6.17 21.26
C ILE A 150 -3.13 -6.52 22.66
N HIS A 151 -4.04 -6.73 23.63
CA HIS A 151 -3.62 -7.06 24.99
C HIS A 151 -2.74 -8.33 25.02
N GLY A 152 -1.54 -8.20 25.55
CA GLY A 152 -0.55 -9.30 25.61
C GLY A 152 0.33 -9.43 24.37
N HIS A 153 0.07 -8.68 23.30
CA HIS A 153 0.98 -8.60 22.16
C HIS A 153 2.06 -7.54 22.39
N PRO A 154 3.29 -7.72 21.86
CA PRO A 154 4.27 -6.66 21.78
C PRO A 154 3.68 -5.47 20.99
N HIS A 155 3.77 -4.27 21.58
CA HIS A 155 3.16 -3.06 21.03
C HIS A 155 4.09 -1.87 21.15
N ARG A 156 4.11 -1.02 20.12
CA ARG A 156 4.90 0.21 20.11
C ARG A 156 4.15 1.32 19.37
N THR A 157 3.89 2.42 20.06
CA THR A 157 3.48 3.69 19.43
C THR A 157 4.68 4.37 18.79
N LEU A 158 4.57 4.69 17.49
CA LEU A 158 5.59 5.43 16.75
C LEU A 158 5.32 6.94 16.79
N LYS A 159 6.39 7.71 16.88
CA LYS A 159 6.35 9.17 16.80
C LYS A 159 6.98 9.65 15.49
N PRO A 160 6.68 10.87 15.02
CA PRO A 160 7.36 11.44 13.87
C PRO A 160 8.88 11.42 14.05
N GLY A 161 9.59 10.89 13.06
CA GLY A 161 11.04 10.69 13.10
C GLY A 161 11.50 9.33 13.62
N ASP A 162 10.63 8.53 14.24
CA ASP A 162 10.97 7.17 14.64
C ASP A 162 11.27 6.30 13.42
N THR A 163 12.27 5.42 13.59
CA THR A 163 12.69 4.48 12.56
C THR A 163 12.60 3.04 13.04
N LEU A 164 12.41 2.12 12.10
CA LEU A 164 12.40 0.68 12.35
C LEU A 164 13.03 -0.05 11.16
N ALA A 165 13.93 -0.98 11.44
CA ALA A 165 14.47 -1.91 10.43
C ALA A 165 13.68 -3.22 10.45
N ILE A 166 13.26 -3.68 9.27
CA ILE A 166 12.54 -4.92 9.02
C ILE A 166 13.32 -5.65 7.94
N GLY A 167 14.30 -6.47 8.32
CA GLY A 167 15.31 -6.96 7.39
C GLY A 167 15.99 -5.83 6.65
N SER A 168 15.98 -5.89 5.32
CA SER A 168 16.54 -4.84 4.45
C SER A 168 15.56 -3.67 4.16
N LEU A 169 14.36 -3.70 4.70
CA LEU A 169 13.39 -2.61 4.62
C LEU A 169 13.53 -1.68 5.82
N HIS A 170 13.59 -0.37 5.58
CA HIS A 170 13.66 0.64 6.63
C HIS A 170 12.42 1.53 6.61
N LEU A 171 11.69 1.56 7.71
CA LEU A 171 10.53 2.41 7.93
C LEU A 171 10.95 3.68 8.66
N THR A 172 10.43 4.84 8.23
CA THR A 172 10.51 6.12 8.94
C THR A 172 9.10 6.70 9.06
N ALA A 173 8.63 6.94 10.29
CA ALA A 173 7.38 7.64 10.54
C ALA A 173 7.52 9.13 10.21
N VAL A 174 6.67 9.67 9.33
CA VAL A 174 6.71 11.09 8.94
C VAL A 174 5.58 11.90 9.56
N THR A 175 4.47 11.24 9.91
CA THR A 175 3.41 11.79 10.76
C THR A 175 2.95 10.75 11.78
N SER A 176 2.44 11.21 12.90
CA SER A 176 1.78 10.39 13.92
C SER A 176 1.02 11.29 14.87
N ASP A 177 -0.17 10.88 15.30
CA ASP A 177 -1.00 11.58 16.31
C ASP A 177 -1.19 13.09 15.99
N GLY A 178 -1.38 13.44 14.71
CA GLY A 178 -1.59 14.82 14.26
C GLY A 178 -0.32 15.70 14.24
N VAL A 179 0.86 15.10 14.38
CA VAL A 179 2.16 15.78 14.36
C VAL A 179 2.97 15.32 13.15
N THR A 180 3.70 16.24 12.51
CA THR A 180 4.63 15.94 11.40
C THR A 180 6.07 15.94 11.89
N ILE A 181 6.99 15.32 11.14
CA ILE A 181 8.43 15.50 11.38
C ILE A 181 8.81 16.97 11.34
N ASP A 182 9.78 17.37 12.18
CA ASP A 182 10.32 18.73 12.22
C ASP A 182 11.38 18.95 11.14
N GLN A 183 12.29 18.00 11.01
CA GLN A 183 13.41 18.09 10.07
C GLN A 183 13.09 17.32 8.78
N PRO A 184 13.43 17.89 7.63
CA PRO A 184 13.29 17.19 6.35
C PRO A 184 14.12 15.90 6.31
N LEU A 185 13.57 14.87 5.67
CA LEU A 185 14.30 13.63 5.37
C LEU A 185 15.42 13.90 4.33
N PRO A 186 16.43 13.04 4.24
CA PRO A 186 17.47 13.15 3.22
C PRO A 186 16.87 13.25 1.81
N GLY A 187 17.28 14.27 1.05
CA GLY A 187 16.79 14.52 -0.32
C GLY A 187 15.50 15.35 -0.41
N ALA A 188 14.94 15.78 0.72
CA ALA A 188 13.83 16.73 0.80
C ALA A 188 14.33 18.17 0.99
N GLY A 189 13.41 19.12 1.20
CA GLY A 189 13.70 20.52 1.51
C GLY A 189 13.46 21.47 0.35
N GLU A 190 12.99 20.99 -0.80
CA GLU A 190 12.63 21.84 -1.94
C GLU A 190 11.39 22.70 -1.61
N ALA A 191 11.36 23.94 -2.10
CA ALA A 191 10.17 24.77 -2.03
C ALA A 191 9.12 24.27 -3.03
N ILE A 192 7.88 24.15 -2.59
CA ILE A 192 6.77 23.65 -3.41
C ILE A 192 5.91 24.81 -3.86
N ALA A 193 5.88 25.05 -5.18
CA ALA A 193 5.16 26.19 -5.76
C ALA A 193 3.64 26.11 -5.55
N GLU A 194 3.08 24.92 -5.57
CA GLU A 194 1.67 24.62 -5.36
C GLU A 194 1.16 25.08 -3.99
N CYS A 195 2.04 25.24 -3.01
CA CYS A 195 1.70 25.75 -1.69
C CYS A 195 1.11 27.18 -1.73
N ALA A 196 1.47 27.98 -2.72
CA ALA A 196 0.93 29.35 -2.87
C ALA A 196 -0.59 29.37 -3.11
N SER A 197 -1.12 28.36 -3.78
CA SER A 197 -2.55 28.22 -4.08
C SER A 197 -3.29 27.29 -3.11
N MET A 198 -2.56 26.50 -2.32
CA MET A 198 -3.17 25.57 -1.37
C MET A 198 -3.91 26.32 -0.27
N ARG A 199 -5.12 25.90 0.03
CA ARG A 199 -5.93 26.43 1.13
C ARG A 199 -6.33 25.28 2.04
N PRO A 200 -6.40 25.50 3.37
CA PRO A 200 -6.96 24.51 4.28
C PRO A 200 -8.42 24.19 3.88
N MET A 201 -8.80 22.95 4.08
CA MET A 201 -10.19 22.52 4.00
C MET A 201 -10.86 22.65 5.37
N ASP A 202 -12.11 23.12 5.41
CA ASP A 202 -12.90 23.19 6.65
C ASP A 202 -13.27 21.79 7.17
N LYS A 203 -13.45 20.84 6.23
CA LYS A 203 -13.73 19.43 6.50
C LYS A 203 -12.82 18.58 5.63
N ASP A 204 -11.74 18.10 6.22
CA ASP A 204 -10.69 17.35 5.53
C ASP A 204 -10.63 15.86 5.91
N GLY A 205 -11.75 15.28 6.36
CA GLY A 205 -11.81 13.86 6.70
C GLY A 205 -11.80 13.54 8.20
N GLY A 206 -11.68 14.55 9.06
CA GLY A 206 -11.85 14.38 10.50
C GLY A 206 -10.55 14.20 11.29
N GLU A 207 -10.72 14.11 12.61
CA GLU A 207 -9.62 14.14 13.56
C GLU A 207 -8.77 12.84 13.51
N GLU A 208 -9.42 11.70 13.35
CA GLU A 208 -8.73 10.41 13.33
C GLU A 208 -7.88 10.25 12.08
N ASN A 209 -8.39 10.63 10.89
CA ASN A 209 -7.60 10.66 9.65
C ASN A 209 -6.38 11.58 9.77
N ALA A 210 -6.55 12.76 10.40
CA ALA A 210 -5.45 13.69 10.62
C ALA A 210 -4.34 13.12 11.54
N ARG A 211 -4.63 12.05 12.30
CA ARG A 211 -3.68 11.36 13.17
C ARG A 211 -2.97 10.20 12.50
N SER A 212 -3.29 9.88 11.25
CA SER A 212 -2.68 8.76 10.51
C SER A 212 -1.17 8.68 10.70
N LEU A 213 -0.71 7.48 11.07
CA LEU A 213 0.72 7.11 11.09
C LEU A 213 1.19 6.95 9.65
N ALA A 214 1.64 8.05 9.06
CA ALA A 214 2.19 8.04 7.72
C ALA A 214 3.66 7.65 7.74
N VAL A 215 4.06 6.77 6.82
CA VAL A 215 5.42 6.24 6.78
C VAL A 215 6.05 6.35 5.40
N VAL A 216 7.37 6.53 5.39
CA VAL A 216 8.22 6.32 4.22
C VAL A 216 9.04 5.06 4.45
N LEU A 217 8.94 4.13 3.50
CA LEU A 217 9.69 2.90 3.49
C LEU A 217 10.86 3.05 2.50
N THR A 218 12.05 2.58 2.88
CA THR A 218 13.24 2.63 2.03
C THR A 218 13.79 1.23 1.86
N PHE A 219 13.98 0.80 0.62
CA PHE A 219 14.58 -0.47 0.24
C PHE A 219 15.71 -0.25 -0.76
N GLY A 220 16.95 -0.29 -0.31
CA GLY A 220 18.09 0.12 -1.12
C GLY A 220 17.97 1.58 -1.56
N ARG A 221 17.81 1.82 -2.87
CA ARG A 221 17.58 3.16 -3.44
C ARG A 221 16.10 3.50 -3.59
N ALA A 222 15.21 2.51 -3.53
CA ALA A 222 13.79 2.71 -3.71
C ALA A 222 13.17 3.34 -2.45
N ARG A 223 12.24 4.26 -2.66
CA ARG A 223 11.45 4.90 -1.61
C ARG A 223 9.98 4.73 -1.90
N ILE A 224 9.23 4.32 -0.90
CA ILE A 224 7.79 4.05 -0.96
C ILE A 224 7.10 4.93 0.06
N ALA A 225 6.00 5.58 -0.32
CA ALA A 225 5.14 6.33 0.60
C ALA A 225 3.85 5.56 0.84
N ALA A 226 3.48 5.40 2.12
CA ALA A 226 2.22 4.86 2.59
C ALA A 226 1.72 5.74 3.74
N PHE A 227 0.68 6.54 3.51
CA PHE A 227 0.29 7.62 4.42
C PHE A 227 -1.07 7.38 5.10
N GLY A 228 -1.68 6.21 4.88
CA GLY A 228 -3.04 5.96 5.35
C GLY A 228 -4.00 7.02 4.80
N ASP A 229 -4.88 7.50 5.66
CA ASP A 229 -5.87 8.52 5.27
C ASP A 229 -5.44 9.93 5.68
N LEU A 230 -4.11 10.21 5.65
CA LEU A 230 -3.57 11.51 6.03
C LEU A 230 -4.30 12.63 5.30
N THR A 231 -4.85 13.59 6.06
CA THR A 231 -5.74 14.61 5.54
C THR A 231 -5.02 15.70 4.76
N TRP A 232 -5.75 16.39 3.89
CA TRP A 232 -5.28 17.55 3.12
C TRP A 232 -4.55 18.59 3.98
N ASN A 233 -5.09 18.91 5.18
CA ASN A 233 -4.48 19.92 6.05
C ASN A 233 -3.18 19.41 6.69
N MET A 234 -3.07 18.11 6.95
CA MET A 234 -1.84 17.50 7.44
C MET A 234 -0.78 17.40 6.31
N GLU A 235 -1.20 17.10 5.09
CA GLU A 235 -0.31 17.19 3.92
C GLU A 235 0.25 18.61 3.77
N GLN A 236 -0.58 19.65 3.93
CA GLN A 236 -0.10 21.03 3.90
C GLN A 236 0.99 21.29 4.93
N ARG A 237 0.87 20.75 6.15
CA ARG A 237 1.90 20.90 7.19
C ARG A 237 3.20 20.14 6.88
N LEU A 238 3.08 19.02 6.15
CA LEU A 238 4.21 18.15 5.81
C LEU A 238 4.96 18.65 4.57
N PHE A 239 4.27 19.24 3.60
CA PHE A 239 4.83 19.60 2.30
C PHE A 239 4.96 21.10 2.04
N CYS A 240 4.34 21.96 2.87
CA CYS A 240 4.36 23.42 2.67
C CYS A 240 5.03 24.19 3.81
N PRO A 241 5.72 25.30 3.52
CA PRO A 241 6.10 25.78 2.18
C PRO A 241 7.26 25.01 1.55
N LYS A 242 7.88 24.11 2.32
CA LYS A 242 8.99 23.26 1.91
C LYS A 242 8.66 21.81 2.22
N ASP A 243 8.94 20.96 1.26
CA ASP A 243 8.81 19.52 1.36
C ASP A 243 9.70 18.95 2.48
N LYS A 244 9.13 18.11 3.35
CA LYS A 244 9.87 17.43 4.41
C LYS A 244 10.14 15.95 4.10
N VAL A 245 9.55 15.40 3.04
CA VAL A 245 9.61 13.97 2.71
C VAL A 245 10.59 13.68 1.57
N GLY A 246 10.51 14.43 0.48
CA GLY A 246 11.27 14.18 -0.75
C GLY A 246 10.59 13.19 -1.68
N ARG A 247 11.25 12.97 -2.84
CA ARG A 247 10.72 12.13 -3.91
C ARG A 247 10.63 10.67 -3.48
N VAL A 248 9.60 9.98 -4.01
CA VAL A 248 9.41 8.54 -3.85
C VAL A 248 9.33 7.86 -5.21
N ASP A 249 9.50 6.55 -5.24
CA ASP A 249 9.39 5.75 -6.47
C ASP A 249 8.02 5.09 -6.58
N LEU A 250 7.48 4.60 -5.46
CA LEU A 250 6.13 4.04 -5.36
C LEU A 250 5.30 4.84 -4.35
N PHE A 251 4.05 5.09 -4.67
CA PHE A 251 3.08 5.72 -3.79
C PHE A 251 1.83 4.83 -3.68
N ILE A 252 1.52 4.39 -2.46
CA ILE A 252 0.19 3.85 -2.13
C ILE A 252 -0.70 5.07 -1.92
N VAL A 253 -1.68 5.24 -2.80
CA VAL A 253 -2.48 6.46 -2.87
C VAL A 253 -3.26 6.63 -1.57
N SER A 254 -3.11 7.79 -0.95
CA SER A 254 -3.72 8.06 0.36
C SER A 254 -5.24 8.03 0.28
N HIS A 255 -5.87 7.57 1.37
CA HIS A 255 -7.31 7.69 1.60
C HIS A 255 -8.12 7.06 0.45
N HIS A 256 -7.65 5.90 -0.06
CA HIS A 256 -8.26 5.16 -1.17
C HIS A 256 -8.49 6.01 -2.44
N GLY A 257 -7.79 7.13 -2.58
CA GLY A 257 -8.02 8.08 -3.65
C GLY A 257 -9.15 9.09 -3.37
N SER A 258 -9.46 9.38 -2.10
CA SER A 258 -10.39 10.45 -1.73
C SER A 258 -9.82 11.84 -1.98
N ASN A 259 -10.68 12.78 -2.36
CA ASN A 259 -10.32 14.20 -2.57
C ASN A 259 -10.11 14.98 -1.26
N LEU A 260 -10.31 14.35 -0.10
CA LEU A 260 -9.95 14.89 1.22
C LEU A 260 -8.46 14.77 1.52
N SER A 261 -7.71 14.14 0.62
CA SER A 261 -6.27 13.90 0.63
C SER A 261 -5.70 14.11 -0.78
N ASN A 262 -4.42 13.74 -0.99
CA ASN A 262 -3.78 13.74 -2.32
C ASN A 262 -3.63 15.13 -2.94
N SER A 263 -3.21 16.10 -2.12
CA SER A 263 -3.06 17.49 -2.55
C SER A 263 -2.02 17.65 -3.68
N PRO A 264 -2.20 18.64 -4.58
CA PRO A 264 -1.22 18.95 -5.61
C PRO A 264 0.18 19.24 -5.06
N ALA A 265 0.30 19.84 -3.87
CA ALA A 265 1.58 20.10 -3.23
C ALA A 265 2.29 18.81 -2.82
N MET A 266 1.56 17.84 -2.22
CA MET A 266 2.10 16.54 -1.89
C MET A 266 2.53 15.78 -3.15
N LEU A 267 1.66 15.69 -4.17
CA LEU A 267 1.99 14.97 -5.41
C LEU A 267 3.17 15.60 -6.15
N ARG A 268 3.31 16.93 -6.08
CA ARG A 268 4.48 17.65 -6.62
C ARG A 268 5.76 17.26 -5.90
N ALA A 269 5.73 17.22 -4.57
CA ALA A 269 6.87 16.87 -3.73
C ALA A 269 7.28 15.41 -3.88
N LEU A 270 6.32 14.49 -3.70
CA LEU A 270 6.56 13.05 -3.81
C LEU A 270 6.98 12.63 -5.22
N ALA A 271 6.38 13.25 -6.24
CA ALA A 271 6.64 12.97 -7.64
C ALA A 271 6.86 11.46 -7.92
N PRO A 272 5.92 10.57 -7.58
CA PRO A 272 6.10 9.13 -7.70
C PRO A 272 6.29 8.69 -9.15
N ARG A 273 6.96 7.56 -9.37
CA ARG A 273 7.06 6.90 -10.68
C ARG A 273 5.87 5.99 -10.93
N VAL A 274 5.42 5.32 -9.89
CA VAL A 274 4.28 4.41 -9.91
C VAL A 274 3.38 4.75 -8.73
N ALA A 275 2.07 4.69 -8.93
CA ALA A 275 1.08 4.79 -7.87
C ALA A 275 0.13 3.58 -7.92
N VAL A 276 -0.27 3.08 -6.76
CA VAL A 276 -1.29 2.05 -6.59
C VAL A 276 -2.39 2.62 -5.73
N MET A 277 -3.62 2.59 -6.23
CA MET A 277 -4.80 3.09 -5.54
C MET A 277 -5.63 1.91 -5.03
N ASP A 278 -5.76 1.82 -3.72
CA ASP A 278 -6.48 0.78 -3.00
C ASP A 278 -7.97 1.13 -2.81
N ASN A 279 -8.57 1.64 -3.88
CA ASN A 279 -10.00 2.00 -3.91
C ASN A 279 -10.91 0.76 -3.93
N GLY A 280 -12.13 0.93 -3.45
CA GLY A 280 -13.24 0.02 -3.72
C GLY A 280 -14.02 0.45 -4.98
N ALA A 281 -14.97 -0.36 -5.41
CA ALA A 281 -15.83 -0.04 -6.56
C ALA A 281 -16.65 1.24 -6.32
N THR A 282 -17.12 1.44 -5.08
CA THR A 282 -17.96 2.60 -4.70
C THR A 282 -17.31 3.53 -3.68
N LYS A 283 -16.05 3.28 -3.30
CA LYS A 283 -15.32 4.04 -2.29
C LYS A 283 -13.97 4.50 -2.81
N GLY A 284 -13.64 5.75 -2.55
CA GLY A 284 -12.40 6.35 -3.04
C GLY A 284 -12.40 6.60 -4.55
N ALA A 285 -11.21 6.76 -5.13
CA ALA A 285 -10.99 7.06 -6.55
C ALA A 285 -11.83 8.25 -7.04
N ASP A 286 -11.90 9.33 -6.23
CA ASP A 286 -12.59 10.54 -6.62
C ASP A 286 -11.93 11.15 -7.85
N VAL A 287 -12.75 11.76 -8.73
CA VAL A 287 -12.32 12.32 -10.01
C VAL A 287 -11.17 13.32 -9.83
N GLU A 288 -11.29 14.21 -8.86
CA GLU A 288 -10.27 15.22 -8.56
C GLU A 288 -8.94 14.60 -8.14
N THR A 289 -8.99 13.49 -7.39
CA THR A 289 -7.79 12.74 -6.99
C THR A 289 -7.17 12.03 -8.18
N TYR A 290 -7.99 11.35 -9.00
CA TYR A 290 -7.49 10.73 -10.22
C TYR A 290 -6.76 11.75 -11.11
N GLU A 291 -7.35 12.93 -11.30
CA GLU A 291 -6.71 14.01 -12.08
C GLU A 291 -5.41 14.50 -11.45
N THR A 292 -5.38 14.69 -10.14
CA THR A 292 -4.19 15.18 -9.43
C THR A 292 -3.05 14.17 -9.47
N VAL A 293 -3.34 12.91 -9.17
CA VAL A 293 -2.36 11.82 -9.22
C VAL A 293 -1.84 11.63 -10.64
N SER A 294 -2.74 11.62 -11.65
CA SER A 294 -2.35 11.44 -13.06
C SER A 294 -1.43 12.55 -13.59
N LYS A 295 -1.47 13.73 -12.98
CA LYS A 295 -0.62 14.88 -13.33
C LYS A 295 0.69 14.93 -12.53
N ALA A 296 0.97 13.97 -11.64
CA ALA A 296 2.19 13.94 -10.84
C ALA A 296 3.44 13.91 -11.77
N PRO A 297 4.48 14.73 -11.50
CA PRO A 297 5.51 15.07 -12.51
C PRO A 297 6.30 13.89 -13.07
N ARG A 298 6.50 12.82 -12.30
CA ARG A 298 7.29 11.64 -12.72
C ARG A 298 6.43 10.41 -12.97
N LEU A 299 5.10 10.51 -12.80
CA LEU A 299 4.22 9.34 -12.87
C LEU A 299 4.31 8.70 -14.26
N LYS A 300 4.59 7.41 -14.25
CA LYS A 300 4.58 6.54 -15.44
C LYS A 300 3.26 5.79 -15.52
N ARG A 301 2.76 5.34 -14.36
CA ARG A 301 1.52 4.55 -14.28
C ARG A 301 0.83 4.72 -12.93
N LEU A 302 -0.50 4.83 -12.98
CA LEU A 302 -1.42 4.60 -11.89
C LEU A 302 -2.05 3.21 -12.10
N TRP A 303 -2.18 2.44 -11.03
CA TRP A 303 -2.91 1.17 -10.95
C TRP A 303 -4.07 1.32 -9.97
N GLN A 304 -5.18 0.64 -10.22
CA GLN A 304 -6.38 0.67 -9.36
C GLN A 304 -6.77 -0.74 -8.94
N LEU A 305 -7.15 -0.93 -7.66
CA LEU A 305 -7.72 -2.21 -7.22
C LEU A 305 -9.08 -2.45 -7.85
N HIS A 306 -9.94 -1.44 -7.88
CA HIS A 306 -11.27 -1.55 -8.48
C HIS A 306 -11.52 -0.51 -9.58
N LEU A 307 -12.38 -0.87 -10.52
CA LEU A 307 -13.05 0.11 -11.35
C LEU A 307 -13.91 1.02 -10.46
N ALA A 308 -13.68 2.32 -10.52
CA ALA A 308 -14.46 3.29 -9.75
C ALA A 308 -15.79 3.56 -10.47
N GLU A 309 -16.90 3.06 -9.90
CA GLU A 309 -18.24 3.20 -10.48
C GLU A 309 -18.77 4.64 -10.47
N ARG A 310 -18.26 5.46 -9.54
CA ARG A 310 -18.64 6.88 -9.42
C ARG A 310 -17.93 7.77 -10.42
N ALA A 311 -16.85 7.27 -11.02
CA ALA A 311 -16.10 7.97 -12.03
C ALA A 311 -16.54 7.52 -13.43
N ASP A 312 -16.43 8.42 -14.39
CA ASP A 312 -16.62 8.06 -15.79
C ASP A 312 -15.39 7.28 -16.34
N ALA A 313 -15.51 6.79 -17.57
CA ALA A 313 -14.45 6.02 -18.20
C ALA A 313 -13.13 6.79 -18.40
N GLN A 314 -13.16 8.13 -18.36
CA GLN A 314 -11.96 8.97 -18.52
C GLN A 314 -11.20 9.14 -17.21
N HIS A 315 -11.87 8.91 -16.08
CA HIS A 315 -11.31 9.02 -14.74
C HIS A 315 -11.08 7.65 -14.07
N ASN A 316 -10.96 6.61 -14.89
CA ASN A 316 -10.42 5.31 -14.53
C ASN A 316 -9.20 5.00 -15.41
N VAL A 317 -8.25 4.23 -14.89
CA VAL A 317 -7.17 3.72 -15.73
C VAL A 317 -7.72 2.69 -16.73
N PRO A 318 -7.02 2.41 -17.85
CA PRO A 318 -7.41 1.30 -18.73
C PRO A 318 -7.55 -0.02 -17.97
N GLU A 319 -8.52 -0.85 -18.34
CA GLU A 319 -8.87 -2.11 -17.65
C GLU A 319 -7.67 -3.01 -17.33
N THR A 320 -6.66 -3.01 -18.20
CA THR A 320 -5.40 -3.77 -17.98
C THR A 320 -4.73 -3.44 -16.64
N TYR A 321 -4.91 -2.22 -16.14
CA TYR A 321 -4.32 -1.71 -14.90
C TYR A 321 -5.31 -1.71 -13.72
N ILE A 322 -6.47 -2.35 -13.89
CA ILE A 322 -7.48 -2.54 -12.85
C ILE A 322 -7.51 -4.02 -12.46
N ALA A 323 -7.32 -4.31 -11.19
CA ALA A 323 -7.36 -5.68 -10.70
C ALA A 323 -8.79 -6.26 -10.76
N ASN A 324 -9.78 -5.50 -10.30
CA ASN A 324 -11.18 -5.89 -10.20
C ASN A 324 -12.08 -4.94 -11.02
N PRO A 325 -12.26 -5.19 -12.34
CA PRO A 325 -13.02 -4.30 -13.22
C PRO A 325 -14.52 -4.54 -13.18
N GLY A 326 -14.99 -5.59 -12.54
CA GLY A 326 -16.40 -6.00 -12.47
C GLY A 326 -16.99 -5.84 -11.08
N LEU A 327 -18.32 -5.82 -11.03
CA LEU A 327 -19.11 -5.72 -9.79
C LEU A 327 -19.33 -7.09 -9.10
N SER A 328 -18.99 -8.18 -9.76
CA SER A 328 -19.19 -9.52 -9.20
C SER A 328 -18.04 -9.85 -8.24
N GLY A 329 -18.27 -9.66 -6.96
CA GLY A 329 -17.31 -9.79 -5.88
C GLY A 329 -16.73 -11.17 -5.60
N ASP A 330 -16.51 -12.01 -6.61
CA ASP A 330 -16.02 -13.36 -6.41
C ASP A 330 -14.52 -13.54 -6.72
N GLU A 331 -13.90 -12.55 -7.36
CA GLU A 331 -12.46 -12.58 -7.65
C GLU A 331 -11.76 -11.44 -6.92
N HIS A 332 -11.41 -11.68 -5.68
CA HIS A 332 -10.68 -10.72 -4.84
C HIS A 332 -9.21 -10.67 -5.23
N VAL A 333 -8.93 -9.91 -6.27
CA VAL A 333 -7.63 -9.90 -6.91
C VAL A 333 -6.80 -8.72 -6.42
N SER A 334 -5.58 -9.04 -6.02
CA SER A 334 -4.59 -8.07 -5.56
C SER A 334 -3.80 -7.46 -6.72
N ILE A 335 -3.04 -6.41 -6.39
CA ILE A 335 -1.95 -5.89 -7.21
C ILE A 335 -0.64 -6.20 -6.51
N GLU A 336 0.23 -6.94 -7.19
CA GLU A 336 1.57 -7.26 -6.68
C GLU A 336 2.61 -6.29 -7.25
N VAL A 337 3.54 -5.85 -6.41
CA VAL A 337 4.65 -4.98 -6.79
C VAL A 337 5.96 -5.58 -6.30
N ALA A 338 6.87 -5.87 -7.21
CA ALA A 338 8.24 -6.25 -6.90
C ALA A 338 9.17 -5.04 -7.02
N VAL A 339 9.92 -4.74 -5.96
CA VAL A 339 10.84 -3.60 -5.92
C VAL A 339 12.26 -4.11 -5.72
N THR A 340 13.20 -3.73 -6.59
CA THR A 340 14.61 -4.08 -6.45
C THR A 340 15.37 -3.04 -5.61
N LYS A 341 16.48 -3.43 -4.98
CA LYS A 341 17.38 -2.51 -4.24
C LYS A 341 17.94 -1.38 -5.12
N GLN A 342 17.98 -1.57 -6.44
CA GLN A 342 18.43 -0.57 -7.43
C GLN A 342 17.34 0.42 -7.82
N GLY A 343 16.09 0.21 -7.39
CA GLY A 343 14.94 1.07 -7.66
C GLY A 343 14.10 0.66 -8.87
N GLY A 344 14.31 -0.53 -9.43
CA GLY A 344 13.39 -1.12 -10.43
C GLY A 344 12.07 -1.49 -9.77
N ILE A 345 10.95 -1.23 -10.44
CA ILE A 345 9.60 -1.56 -9.97
C ILE A 345 8.90 -2.36 -11.05
N THR A 346 8.43 -3.55 -10.73
CA THR A 346 7.55 -4.34 -11.60
C THR A 346 6.20 -4.47 -10.91
N VAL A 347 5.12 -4.10 -11.58
CA VAL A 347 3.76 -4.23 -11.07
C VAL A 347 3.04 -5.29 -11.87
N THR A 348 2.33 -6.17 -11.20
CA THR A 348 1.56 -7.27 -11.79
C THR A 348 0.09 -7.16 -11.37
N ASN A 349 -0.79 -7.29 -12.35
CA ASN A 349 -2.21 -7.48 -12.12
C ASN A 349 -2.47 -9.00 -11.97
N ASP A 350 -2.79 -9.44 -10.77
CA ASP A 350 -2.91 -10.87 -10.47
C ASP A 350 -4.09 -11.54 -11.22
N ARG A 351 -5.11 -10.76 -11.63
CA ARG A 351 -6.23 -11.27 -12.43
C ARG A 351 -5.80 -11.76 -13.81
N THR A 352 -4.90 -11.02 -14.45
CA THR A 352 -4.52 -11.27 -15.85
C THR A 352 -3.11 -11.80 -16.02
N GLY A 353 -2.26 -11.69 -14.98
CA GLY A 353 -0.83 -11.92 -15.06
C GLY A 353 -0.08 -10.84 -15.86
N PHE A 354 -0.77 -9.76 -16.28
CA PHE A 354 -0.12 -8.65 -16.96
C PHE A 354 0.86 -7.92 -16.03
N SER A 355 2.08 -7.74 -16.49
CA SER A 355 3.15 -7.07 -15.73
C SER A 355 3.79 -5.95 -16.54
N GLU A 356 4.11 -4.84 -15.87
CA GLU A 356 4.86 -3.73 -16.47
C GLU A 356 6.01 -3.31 -15.53
N THR A 357 7.20 -3.06 -16.10
CA THR A 357 8.41 -2.67 -15.34
C THR A 357 8.76 -1.20 -15.61
N TYR A 358 9.13 -0.49 -14.56
CA TYR A 358 9.40 0.95 -14.54
C TYR A 358 10.81 1.27 -14.05
#